data_8cf9922884b24598e01df86f089afe9d
#
_entry.id   8cf9922884b24598e01df86f089afe9d
#
_cell.length_a   1.000
_cell.length_b   1.000
_cell.length_c   1.000
_cell.angle_alpha   90.00
_cell.angle_beta   90.00
_cell.angle_gamma   90.00
#
_symmetry.space_group_name_H-M   'P 1'
#
loop_
_entity.id
_entity.type
_entity.pdbx_description
1 polymer ?
#
loop_
_entity_poly.entity_id
_entity_poly.type
_entity_poly.pdbx_seq_one_letter_code
_entity_poly.pdbx_strand_id
1 'polypeptide(L)'
;MITENSSGLFDDAPPESAPVFPQPADSALKEMMRRLPSSIRLGTSSWNFPGWRGLVWSRGSGLEHLANDGLAAYSASPLFRTVGIDRNFYRPLSASAFAAFARQVPEDFRFLVKAPRDVTDPYLRNDRGIPTGPNPLFLNVHAAADRFLGPVRMGLGQKCGPLVFQFSPLPHSELRSTESRVALIEKIGAFLNALQAPGAGLLLAAEFRNYELLTPRLMKRLREAGVRPVIGLHPAMPGIRRQTEALRFMDAEGEDGGDWKLKGPLIVRWSLAAHRFYDTAKAAWSPFDAIHA
;
A
#
# COMPACT_ATOMS: atom_id res chain seq x y z
N MET A 1 48.74 25.62 26.80
CA MET A 1 47.32 25.37 27.01
C MET A 1 46.59 25.86 25.79
N ILE A 2 46.30 24.99 24.87
CA ILE A 2 45.56 25.30 23.65
C ILE A 2 44.26 24.54 23.78
N THR A 3 43.18 25.29 23.95
CA THR A 3 41.83 24.76 23.94
C THR A 3 41.35 24.72 22.50
N GLU A 4 41.35 23.56 21.88
CA GLU A 4 40.67 23.33 20.60
C GLU A 4 39.18 23.37 20.82
N ASN A 5 38.54 24.36 20.20
CA ASN A 5 37.10 24.49 20.07
C ASN A 5 36.68 23.62 18.87
N SER A 6 36.28 22.40 19.11
CA SER A 6 35.57 21.57 18.11
C SER A 6 34.12 22.04 18.02
N SER A 7 33.89 23.09 17.22
CA SER A 7 32.54 23.45 16.79
C SER A 7 32.02 22.35 15.87
N GLY A 8 31.02 21.63 16.37
CA GLY A 8 30.40 20.48 15.70
C GLY A 8 29.77 20.84 14.37
N LEU A 9 30.08 20.03 13.41
CA LEU A 9 29.55 20.00 12.04
C LEU A 9 28.14 19.35 11.97
N PHE A 10 27.30 19.57 12.97
CA PHE A 10 25.97 18.94 13.07
C PHE A 10 24.99 19.95 13.66
N ASP A 11 24.43 20.83 12.83
CA ASP A 11 23.11 21.38 13.12
C ASP A 11 22.58 22.23 11.96
N ASP A 12 22.22 21.57 10.84
CA ASP A 12 21.40 22.18 9.81
C ASP A 12 20.01 21.47 9.70
N ALA A 13 19.56 20.80 10.75
CA ALA A 13 18.18 20.39 10.81
C ALA A 13 17.32 21.62 11.15
N PRO A 14 16.38 22.04 10.28
CA PRO A 14 15.51 23.16 10.58
C PRO A 14 14.69 22.82 11.85
N PRO A 15 14.33 23.84 12.65
CA PRO A 15 13.50 23.61 13.84
C PRO A 15 12.22 22.87 13.46
N GLU A 16 11.73 21.97 14.31
CA GLU A 16 10.53 21.11 14.09
C GLU A 16 9.27 21.87 13.66
N SER A 17 9.24 23.19 13.84
CA SER A 17 8.16 24.09 13.42
C SER A 17 8.31 24.65 12.00
N ALA A 18 9.43 24.42 11.30
CA ALA A 18 9.64 24.97 9.97
C ALA A 18 8.84 24.20 8.92
N PRO A 19 8.23 24.87 7.91
CA PRO A 19 7.51 24.17 6.85
C PRO A 19 8.41 23.19 6.08
N VAL A 20 7.88 22.02 5.72
CA VAL A 20 8.54 21.09 4.81
C VAL A 20 8.38 21.61 3.38
N PHE A 21 9.49 21.84 2.69
CA PHE A 21 9.49 22.31 1.32
C PHE A 21 9.74 21.17 0.32
N PRO A 22 8.97 21.11 -0.79
CA PRO A 22 9.21 20.13 -1.84
C PRO A 22 10.53 20.42 -2.56
N GLN A 23 11.17 19.39 -3.10
CA GLN A 23 12.23 19.54 -4.09
C GLN A 23 11.62 20.08 -5.39
N PRO A 24 12.12 21.18 -5.95
CA PRO A 24 11.66 21.68 -7.23
C PRO A 24 11.88 20.64 -8.34
N ALA A 25 10.83 20.33 -9.08
CA ALA A 25 10.92 19.42 -10.23
C ALA A 25 11.61 20.13 -11.40
N ASP A 26 12.52 19.45 -12.07
CA ASP A 26 13.14 19.94 -13.29
C ASP A 26 12.18 19.92 -14.48
N SER A 27 12.61 20.48 -15.62
CA SER A 27 11.80 20.55 -16.84
C SER A 27 11.56 19.18 -17.47
N ALA A 28 12.52 18.27 -17.38
CA ALA A 28 12.44 16.92 -17.96
C ALA A 28 11.38 16.09 -17.21
N LEU A 29 11.39 16.13 -15.88
CA LEU A 29 10.39 15.47 -15.07
C LEU A 29 8.98 16.01 -15.33
N LYS A 30 8.83 17.36 -15.40
CA LYS A 30 7.55 17.99 -15.70
C LYS A 30 7.02 17.57 -17.07
N GLU A 31 7.88 17.51 -18.09
CA GLU A 31 7.51 17.08 -19.43
C GLU A 31 7.12 15.60 -19.48
N MET A 32 7.90 14.72 -18.84
CA MET A 32 7.58 13.31 -18.72
C MET A 32 6.20 13.11 -18.07
N MET A 33 5.92 13.82 -16.99
CA MET A 33 4.66 13.68 -16.27
C MET A 33 3.45 14.23 -17.04
N ARG A 34 3.64 15.23 -17.92
CA ARG A 34 2.58 15.69 -18.83
C ARG A 34 2.18 14.65 -19.88
N ARG A 35 3.11 13.77 -20.27
CA ARG A 35 2.86 12.67 -21.23
C ARG A 35 2.16 11.47 -20.59
N LEU A 36 2.21 11.34 -19.27
CA LEU A 36 1.54 10.24 -18.57
C LEU A 36 0.02 10.49 -18.54
N PRO A 37 -0.77 9.48 -18.95
CA PRO A 37 -2.23 9.56 -18.83
C PRO A 37 -2.67 9.93 -17.41
N SER A 38 -3.70 10.75 -17.28
CA SER A 38 -4.25 11.17 -15.99
C SER A 38 -4.78 10.00 -15.15
N SER A 39 -5.12 8.89 -15.80
CA SER A 39 -5.53 7.64 -15.15
C SER A 39 -4.39 6.92 -14.42
N ILE A 40 -3.12 7.22 -14.73
CA ILE A 40 -1.95 6.62 -14.05
C ILE A 40 -1.61 7.47 -12.84
N ARG A 41 -1.56 6.83 -11.67
CA ARG A 41 -1.19 7.42 -10.40
C ARG A 41 0.04 6.73 -9.86
N LEU A 42 1.16 7.45 -9.80
CA LEU A 42 2.40 6.98 -9.20
C LEU A 42 2.50 7.49 -7.77
N GLY A 43 3.12 6.71 -6.91
CA GLY A 43 3.34 7.07 -5.51
C GLY A 43 4.14 6.01 -4.77
N THR A 44 4.41 6.26 -3.51
CA THR A 44 5.22 5.41 -2.64
C THR A 44 4.36 4.80 -1.52
N SER A 45 4.90 3.85 -0.77
CA SER A 45 4.19 3.21 0.34
C SER A 45 4.02 4.10 1.59
N SER A 46 4.75 5.22 1.62
CA SER A 46 4.71 6.25 2.67
C SER A 46 5.28 7.54 2.11
N TRP A 47 5.07 8.66 2.78
CA TRP A 47 5.61 9.97 2.35
C TRP A 47 6.69 10.53 3.27
N ASN A 48 7.02 9.89 4.39
CA ASN A 48 7.79 10.47 5.48
C ASN A 48 9.22 9.95 5.60
N PHE A 49 9.88 9.65 4.47
CA PHE A 49 11.22 9.10 4.49
C PHE A 49 12.30 10.21 4.46
N PRO A 50 13.10 10.41 5.55
CA PRO A 50 14.08 11.50 5.64
C PRO A 50 15.18 11.42 4.56
N GLY A 51 15.56 10.22 4.12
CA GLY A 51 16.60 10.01 3.11
C GLY A 51 16.27 10.54 1.72
N TRP A 52 15.04 10.99 1.45
CA TRP A 52 14.67 11.60 0.16
C TRP A 52 15.02 13.08 0.04
N ARG A 53 15.93 13.58 0.87
CA ARG A 53 16.51 14.90 0.71
C ARG A 53 17.14 15.05 -0.67
N GLY A 54 16.84 16.14 -1.38
CA GLY A 54 17.30 16.37 -2.75
C GLY A 54 16.49 15.64 -3.84
N LEU A 55 15.65 14.66 -3.45
CA LEU A 55 14.74 13.96 -4.37
C LEU A 55 13.29 14.42 -4.21
N VAL A 56 12.79 14.47 -2.99
CA VAL A 56 11.40 14.84 -2.66
C VAL A 56 11.37 16.09 -1.78
N TRP A 57 12.30 16.21 -0.85
CA TRP A 57 12.46 17.33 0.06
C TRP A 57 13.62 18.21 -0.36
N SER A 58 13.45 19.51 -0.36
CA SER A 58 14.55 20.47 -0.63
C SER A 58 15.54 20.56 0.53
N ARG A 59 15.10 20.29 1.77
CA ARG A 59 15.92 20.28 2.98
C ARG A 59 15.68 19.03 3.79
N GLY A 60 16.65 18.65 4.64
CA GLY A 60 16.49 17.55 5.58
C GLY A 60 15.43 17.87 6.64
N SER A 61 14.69 16.88 7.06
CA SER A 61 13.70 16.96 8.15
C SER A 61 13.62 15.61 8.86
N GLY A 62 13.33 15.64 10.16
CA GLY A 62 13.16 14.42 10.96
C GLY A 62 11.93 13.62 10.54
N LEU A 63 11.93 12.32 10.85
CA LEU A 63 10.86 11.38 10.48
C LEU A 63 9.48 11.83 11.00
N GLU A 64 9.41 12.29 12.24
CA GLU A 64 8.16 12.71 12.87
C GLU A 64 7.61 13.97 12.21
N HIS A 65 8.47 14.96 11.97
CA HIS A 65 8.09 16.17 11.27
C HIS A 65 7.56 15.88 9.85
N LEU A 66 8.26 15.03 9.09
CA LEU A 66 7.77 14.59 7.78
C LEU A 66 6.46 13.81 7.87
N ALA A 67 6.26 13.01 8.92
CA ALA A 67 5.02 12.25 9.11
C ALA A 67 3.80 13.15 9.33
N ASN A 68 3.99 14.28 9.99
CA ASN A 68 2.93 15.23 10.33
C ASN A 68 2.71 16.27 9.21
N ASP A 69 3.77 16.84 8.66
CA ASP A 69 3.73 18.03 7.80
C ASP A 69 4.32 17.83 6.39
N GLY A 70 4.93 16.66 6.13
CA GLY A 70 5.59 16.38 4.85
C GLY A 70 4.65 16.07 3.69
N LEU A 71 3.40 15.71 3.96
CA LEU A 71 2.48 15.22 2.93
C LEU A 71 2.11 16.30 1.90
N ALA A 72 1.96 17.55 2.33
CA ALA A 72 1.72 18.68 1.43
C ALA A 72 2.89 18.88 0.43
N ALA A 73 4.12 18.83 0.93
CA ALA A 73 5.32 18.93 0.09
C ALA A 73 5.49 17.70 -0.83
N TYR A 74 5.18 16.48 -0.33
CA TYR A 74 5.17 15.26 -1.14
C TYR A 74 4.20 15.39 -2.32
N SER A 75 2.96 15.80 -2.05
CA SER A 75 1.92 15.94 -3.08
C SER A 75 2.12 17.10 -4.05
N ALA A 76 3.02 18.05 -3.73
CA ALA A 76 3.43 19.12 -4.64
C ALA A 76 4.37 18.63 -5.76
N SER A 77 4.98 17.45 -5.62
CA SER A 77 5.75 16.85 -6.69
C SER A 77 4.83 16.43 -7.84
N PRO A 78 5.15 16.77 -9.11
CA PRO A 78 4.34 16.35 -10.25
C PRO A 78 4.33 14.83 -10.45
N LEU A 79 5.30 14.12 -9.87
CA LEU A 79 5.42 12.66 -9.95
C LEU A 79 4.34 11.96 -9.16
N PHE A 80 3.96 12.49 -7.98
CA PHE A 80 3.15 11.76 -7.03
C PHE A 80 1.68 12.22 -7.07
N ARG A 81 0.80 11.30 -7.47
CA ARG A 81 -0.66 11.48 -7.47
C ARG A 81 -1.37 10.53 -6.50
N THR A 82 -0.59 9.70 -5.80
CA THR A 82 -1.07 8.77 -4.78
C THR A 82 0.00 8.52 -3.73
N VAL A 83 -0.41 7.98 -2.60
CA VAL A 83 0.51 7.47 -1.57
C VAL A 83 -0.17 6.36 -0.78
N GLY A 84 0.61 5.40 -0.29
CA GLY A 84 0.16 4.35 0.62
C GLY A 84 0.07 4.83 2.07
N ILE A 85 -0.97 4.40 2.77
CA ILE A 85 -1.08 4.52 4.23
C ILE A 85 -0.91 3.13 4.83
N ASP A 86 0.35 2.66 4.86
CA ASP A 86 0.69 1.33 5.33
C ASP A 86 0.63 1.21 6.86
N ARG A 87 0.78 2.31 7.61
CA ARG A 87 0.71 2.30 9.08
C ARG A 87 -0.66 1.86 9.63
N ASN A 88 -1.73 2.05 8.85
CA ASN A 88 -3.07 1.58 9.23
C ASN A 88 -3.13 0.04 9.35
N PHE A 89 -2.26 -0.70 8.68
CA PHE A 89 -2.15 -2.15 8.81
C PHE A 89 -1.77 -2.60 10.22
N TYR A 90 -0.90 -1.84 10.88
CA TYR A 90 -0.41 -2.18 12.22
C TYR A 90 -1.29 -1.59 13.33
N ARG A 91 -1.84 -0.39 13.10
CA ARG A 91 -2.69 0.32 14.05
C ARG A 91 -3.79 1.05 13.28
N PRO A 92 -5.06 0.66 13.47
CA PRO A 92 -6.19 1.34 12.84
C PRO A 92 -6.19 2.84 13.16
N LEU A 93 -6.38 3.65 12.12
CA LEU A 93 -6.42 5.10 12.23
C LEU A 93 -7.85 5.60 12.37
N SER A 94 -8.02 6.70 13.10
CA SER A 94 -9.32 7.38 13.25
C SER A 94 -9.71 8.16 11.98
N ALA A 95 -10.99 8.46 11.85
CA ALA A 95 -11.49 9.32 10.78
C ALA A 95 -10.84 10.72 10.81
N SER A 96 -10.57 11.26 11.99
CA SER A 96 -9.88 12.55 12.15
C SER A 96 -8.44 12.51 11.63
N ALA A 97 -7.72 11.40 11.85
CA ALA A 97 -6.39 11.22 11.30
C ALA A 97 -6.41 11.16 9.76
N PHE A 98 -7.34 10.41 9.17
CA PHE A 98 -7.52 10.40 7.71
C PHE A 98 -7.92 11.78 7.16
N ALA A 99 -8.80 12.51 7.84
CA ALA A 99 -9.18 13.87 7.45
C ALA A 99 -7.98 14.84 7.50
N ALA A 100 -7.08 14.68 8.47
CA ALA A 100 -5.86 15.47 8.53
C ALA A 100 -4.95 15.24 7.32
N PHE A 101 -4.85 14.00 6.82
CA PHE A 101 -4.12 13.72 5.58
C PHE A 101 -4.83 14.28 4.36
N ALA A 102 -6.15 14.11 4.27
CA ALA A 102 -6.94 14.60 3.14
C ALA A 102 -6.80 16.13 2.95
N ARG A 103 -6.70 16.89 4.04
CA ARG A 103 -6.53 18.35 3.97
C ARG A 103 -5.18 18.80 3.39
N GLN A 104 -4.16 17.95 3.41
CA GLN A 104 -2.81 18.30 2.97
C GLN A 104 -2.55 18.09 1.48
N VAL A 105 -3.48 17.47 0.74
CA VAL A 105 -3.26 17.07 -0.64
C VAL A 105 -4.32 17.65 -1.59
N PRO A 106 -4.00 17.81 -2.90
CA PRO A 106 -4.96 18.27 -3.91
C PRO A 106 -6.20 17.38 -4.05
N GLU A 107 -7.27 17.91 -4.67
CA GLU A 107 -8.54 17.19 -4.81
C GLU A 107 -8.45 15.94 -5.69
N ASP A 108 -7.56 15.91 -6.66
CA ASP A 108 -7.33 14.77 -7.54
C ASP A 108 -6.38 13.71 -6.95
N PHE A 109 -5.78 13.98 -5.79
CA PHE A 109 -4.91 13.01 -5.09
C PHE A 109 -5.70 11.84 -4.53
N ARG A 110 -5.13 10.64 -4.55
CA ARG A 110 -5.79 9.43 -4.00
C ARG A 110 -4.89 8.69 -3.04
N PHE A 111 -5.47 8.20 -1.95
CA PHE A 111 -4.77 7.39 -0.97
C PHE A 111 -5.03 5.91 -1.21
N LEU A 112 -3.98 5.10 -1.27
CA LEU A 112 -4.08 3.65 -1.13
C LEU A 112 -3.98 3.31 0.35
N VAL A 113 -4.98 2.66 0.93
CA VAL A 113 -5.00 2.36 2.36
C VAL A 113 -5.00 0.86 2.59
N LYS A 114 -4.06 0.38 3.40
CA LYS A 114 -4.10 -1.02 3.84
C LYS A 114 -5.13 -1.23 4.94
N ALA A 115 -5.92 -2.29 4.80
CA ALA A 115 -6.78 -2.78 5.87
C ALA A 115 -5.95 -3.17 7.10
N PRO A 116 -6.48 -3.01 8.32
CA PRO A 116 -5.84 -3.48 9.53
C PRO A 116 -5.54 -4.97 9.48
N ARG A 117 -4.37 -5.36 10.00
CA ARG A 117 -3.97 -6.76 10.09
C ARG A 117 -4.98 -7.61 10.86
N ASP A 118 -5.65 -7.03 11.84
CA ASP A 118 -6.68 -7.71 12.64
C ASP A 118 -7.73 -8.42 11.77
N VAL A 119 -8.11 -7.85 10.62
CA VAL A 119 -9.14 -8.45 9.77
C VAL A 119 -8.59 -9.34 8.65
N THR A 120 -7.26 -9.31 8.41
CA THR A 120 -6.63 -10.03 7.30
C THR A 120 -5.62 -11.10 7.73
N ASP A 121 -5.31 -11.21 9.01
CA ASP A 121 -4.40 -12.22 9.56
C ASP A 121 -5.20 -13.22 10.41
N PRO A 122 -5.15 -14.53 10.13
CA PRO A 122 -5.85 -15.54 10.91
C PRO A 122 -5.29 -15.73 12.33
N TYR A 123 -4.11 -15.15 12.60
CA TYR A 123 -3.42 -15.28 13.89
C TYR A 123 -3.21 -13.93 14.57
N LEU A 124 -3.37 -13.94 15.89
CA LEU A 124 -2.78 -12.90 16.74
C LEU A 124 -1.27 -13.04 16.70
N ARG A 125 -0.56 -11.91 16.75
CA ARG A 125 0.91 -11.90 16.73
C ARG A 125 1.47 -11.02 17.83
N ASN A 126 2.58 -11.45 18.42
CA ASN A 126 3.35 -10.62 19.34
C ASN A 126 4.16 -9.55 18.58
N ASP A 127 4.89 -8.70 19.33
CA ASP A 127 5.71 -7.61 18.77
C ASP A 127 6.82 -8.08 17.82
N ARG A 128 7.22 -9.34 17.92
CA ARG A 128 8.19 -9.99 17.00
C ARG A 128 7.53 -10.59 15.75
N GLY A 129 6.20 -10.43 15.60
CA GLY A 129 5.44 -10.98 14.48
C GLY A 129 5.17 -12.50 14.57
N ILE A 130 5.46 -13.13 15.72
CA ILE A 130 5.26 -14.57 15.92
C ILE A 130 3.78 -14.82 16.26
N PRO A 131 3.12 -15.81 15.62
CA PRO A 131 1.77 -16.21 15.97
C PRO A 131 1.64 -16.64 17.43
N THR A 132 0.60 -16.16 18.12
CA THR A 132 0.32 -16.47 19.53
C THR A 132 -1.00 -17.20 19.76
N GLY A 133 -1.87 -17.25 18.74
CA GLY A 133 -3.15 -17.91 18.79
C GLY A 133 -4.07 -17.50 17.66
N PRO A 134 -5.27 -18.12 17.56
CA PRO A 134 -6.26 -17.74 16.55
C PRO A 134 -6.73 -16.29 16.74
N ASN A 135 -6.98 -15.59 15.65
CA ASN A 135 -7.50 -14.25 15.66
C ASN A 135 -9.03 -14.23 15.46
N PRO A 136 -9.83 -13.85 16.48
CA PRO A 136 -11.29 -13.84 16.38
C PRO A 136 -11.84 -12.76 15.42
N LEU A 137 -11.00 -11.78 15.05
CA LEU A 137 -11.38 -10.72 14.12
C LEU A 137 -11.06 -11.05 12.66
N PHE A 138 -10.40 -12.18 12.39
CA PHE A 138 -10.10 -12.59 11.03
C PHE A 138 -11.38 -12.77 10.20
N LEU A 139 -11.46 -12.07 9.08
CA LEU A 139 -12.63 -12.01 8.19
C LEU A 139 -13.94 -11.56 8.90
N ASN A 140 -13.81 -10.78 9.96
CA ASN A 140 -14.97 -10.21 10.64
C ASN A 140 -15.46 -8.96 9.91
N VAL A 141 -16.66 -9.03 9.34
CA VAL A 141 -17.26 -7.94 8.53
C VAL A 141 -17.50 -6.68 9.37
N HIS A 142 -18.04 -6.84 10.60
CA HIS A 142 -18.30 -5.69 11.47
C HIS A 142 -17.01 -5.00 11.89
N ALA A 143 -15.99 -5.77 12.27
CA ALA A 143 -14.69 -5.21 12.61
C ALA A 143 -14.05 -4.46 11.41
N ALA A 144 -14.16 -4.99 10.20
CA ALA A 144 -13.67 -4.32 8.99
C ALA A 144 -14.48 -3.05 8.68
N ALA A 145 -15.79 -3.08 8.84
CA ALA A 145 -16.65 -1.91 8.62
C ALA A 145 -16.33 -0.79 9.63
N ASP A 146 -16.31 -1.10 10.93
CA ASP A 146 -16.19 -0.12 11.99
C ASP A 146 -14.78 0.42 12.16
N ARG A 147 -13.76 -0.44 12.04
CA ARG A 147 -12.36 -0.08 12.31
C ARG A 147 -11.60 0.38 11.06
N PHE A 148 -12.17 0.18 9.86
CA PHE A 148 -11.48 0.49 8.61
C PHE A 148 -12.36 1.27 7.63
N LEU A 149 -13.42 0.66 7.08
CA LEU A 149 -14.18 1.29 5.99
C LEU A 149 -14.87 2.58 6.43
N GLY A 150 -15.49 2.59 7.61
CA GLY A 150 -16.15 3.76 8.18
C GLY A 150 -15.20 4.93 8.38
N PRO A 151 -14.10 4.78 9.17
CA PRO A 151 -13.10 5.83 9.37
C PRO A 151 -12.47 6.35 8.08
N VAL A 152 -12.13 5.46 7.13
CA VAL A 152 -11.57 5.86 5.83
C VAL A 152 -12.56 6.69 5.02
N ARG A 153 -13.82 6.23 4.90
CA ARG A 153 -14.87 6.96 4.18
C ARG A 153 -15.10 8.36 4.75
N MET A 154 -15.24 8.43 6.08
CA MET A 154 -15.48 9.71 6.76
C MET A 154 -14.29 10.66 6.64
N GLY A 155 -13.07 10.13 6.73
CA GLY A 155 -11.87 10.96 6.77
C GLY A 155 -11.31 11.34 5.41
N LEU A 156 -11.25 10.41 4.44
CA LEU A 156 -10.68 10.66 3.12
C LEU A 156 -11.72 11.14 2.09
N GLY A 157 -12.99 10.80 2.26
CA GLY A 157 -14.03 11.18 1.30
C GLY A 157 -13.66 10.80 -0.13
N GLN A 158 -13.72 11.74 -1.05
CA GLN A 158 -13.40 11.56 -2.47
C GLN A 158 -11.91 11.27 -2.73
N LYS A 159 -11.02 11.53 -1.77
CA LYS A 159 -9.59 11.22 -1.87
C LYS A 159 -9.27 9.76 -1.52
N CYS A 160 -10.29 8.96 -1.16
CA CYS A 160 -10.17 7.52 -0.99
C CYS A 160 -9.86 6.86 -2.34
N GLY A 161 -8.75 6.14 -2.42
CA GLY A 161 -8.35 5.28 -3.52
C GLY A 161 -8.53 3.80 -3.18
N PRO A 162 -7.64 2.91 -3.65
CA PRO A 162 -7.75 1.48 -3.36
C PRO A 162 -7.64 1.16 -1.87
N LEU A 163 -8.57 0.36 -1.36
CA LEU A 163 -8.54 -0.22 -0.01
C LEU A 163 -8.03 -1.64 -0.09
N VAL A 164 -6.79 -1.86 0.35
CA VAL A 164 -6.06 -3.11 0.13
C VAL A 164 -6.15 -4.04 1.33
N PHE A 165 -6.85 -5.15 1.16
CA PHE A 165 -6.85 -6.29 2.08
C PHE A 165 -5.65 -7.18 1.78
N GLN A 166 -4.54 -6.95 2.48
CA GLN A 166 -3.35 -7.78 2.38
C GLN A 166 -3.47 -8.97 3.32
N PHE A 167 -3.78 -10.14 2.78
CA PHE A 167 -3.87 -11.37 3.55
C PHE A 167 -2.48 -11.86 3.95
N SER A 168 -2.28 -12.07 5.24
CA SER A 168 -1.03 -12.60 5.78
C SER A 168 -0.76 -14.01 5.26
N PRO A 169 0.52 -14.38 5.04
CA PRO A 169 0.83 -15.72 4.55
C PRO A 169 0.44 -16.77 5.59
N LEU A 170 -0.22 -17.81 5.11
CA LEU A 170 -0.55 -19.01 5.87
C LEU A 170 0.56 -20.06 5.72
N PRO A 171 0.80 -20.88 6.75
CA PRO A 171 1.67 -22.05 6.61
C PRO A 171 1.19 -22.98 5.49
N HIS A 172 2.12 -23.51 4.70
CA HIS A 172 1.79 -24.46 3.63
C HIS A 172 1.04 -25.69 4.13
N SER A 173 1.26 -26.09 5.38
CA SER A 173 0.53 -27.21 6.02
C SER A 173 -0.99 -26.98 6.06
N GLU A 174 -1.44 -25.74 6.20
CA GLU A 174 -2.87 -25.39 6.25
C GLU A 174 -3.51 -25.33 4.87
N LEU A 175 -2.71 -25.22 3.83
CA LEU A 175 -3.14 -25.12 2.44
C LEU A 175 -2.88 -26.40 1.62
N ARG A 176 -2.48 -27.50 2.28
CA ARG A 176 -2.16 -28.77 1.58
C ARG A 176 -3.38 -29.39 0.92
N SER A 177 -4.49 -29.47 1.65
CA SER A 177 -5.69 -30.11 1.11
C SER A 177 -6.46 -29.15 0.19
N THR A 178 -7.11 -29.71 -0.81
CA THR A 178 -7.99 -28.94 -1.70
C THR A 178 -9.18 -28.39 -0.93
N GLU A 179 -9.72 -29.16 0.00
CA GLU A 179 -10.84 -28.79 0.85
C GLU A 179 -10.53 -27.57 1.70
N SER A 180 -9.36 -27.54 2.36
CA SER A 180 -8.91 -26.40 3.17
C SER A 180 -8.77 -25.13 2.33
N ARG A 181 -8.15 -25.24 1.14
CA ARG A 181 -8.01 -24.10 0.22
C ARG A 181 -9.37 -23.59 -0.26
N VAL A 182 -10.26 -24.48 -0.65
CA VAL A 182 -11.61 -24.12 -1.09
C VAL A 182 -12.37 -23.45 0.04
N ALA A 183 -12.39 -24.03 1.24
CA ALA A 183 -13.08 -23.47 2.39
C ALA A 183 -12.58 -22.04 2.73
N LEU A 184 -11.26 -21.82 2.68
CA LEU A 184 -10.69 -20.49 2.91
C LEU A 184 -11.07 -19.50 1.80
N ILE A 185 -10.99 -19.90 0.53
CA ILE A 185 -11.38 -19.06 -0.61
C ILE A 185 -12.85 -18.63 -0.50
N GLU A 186 -13.74 -19.55 -0.14
CA GLU A 186 -15.16 -19.25 0.06
C GLU A 186 -15.38 -18.26 1.21
N LYS A 187 -14.68 -18.43 2.34
CA LYS A 187 -14.74 -17.49 3.47
C LYS A 187 -14.25 -16.10 3.10
N ILE A 188 -13.11 -16.01 2.38
CA ILE A 188 -12.58 -14.73 1.90
C ILE A 188 -13.56 -14.09 0.91
N GLY A 189 -14.10 -14.86 -0.02
CA GLY A 189 -15.08 -14.36 -0.99
C GLY A 189 -16.33 -13.82 -0.32
N ALA A 190 -16.90 -14.56 0.63
CA ALA A 190 -18.08 -14.14 1.40
C ALA A 190 -17.81 -12.86 2.21
N PHE A 191 -16.65 -12.79 2.88
CA PHE A 191 -16.23 -11.61 3.62
C PHE A 191 -16.13 -10.37 2.71
N LEU A 192 -15.40 -10.46 1.61
CA LEU A 192 -15.20 -9.34 0.69
C LEU A 192 -16.52 -8.90 0.03
N ASN A 193 -17.38 -9.85 -0.33
CA ASN A 193 -18.70 -9.55 -0.88
C ASN A 193 -19.59 -8.81 0.13
N ALA A 194 -19.56 -9.21 1.39
CA ALA A 194 -20.33 -8.54 2.44
C ALA A 194 -19.87 -7.11 2.73
N LEU A 195 -18.62 -6.75 2.38
CA LEU A 195 -18.10 -5.39 2.53
C LEU A 195 -18.49 -4.46 1.37
N GLN A 196 -18.94 -4.99 0.24
CA GLN A 196 -19.42 -4.23 -0.91
C GLN A 196 -20.88 -3.85 -0.75
N ALA A 197 -21.15 -2.93 0.18
CA ALA A 197 -22.51 -2.40 0.29
C ALA A 197 -22.94 -1.70 -1.02
N PRO A 198 -24.18 -1.87 -1.48
CA PRO A 198 -24.70 -1.18 -2.65
C PRO A 198 -24.52 0.34 -2.53
N GLY A 199 -23.92 0.97 -3.55
CA GLY A 199 -23.69 2.43 -3.58
C GLY A 199 -22.50 2.93 -2.77
N ALA A 200 -21.69 2.06 -2.17
CA ALA A 200 -20.52 2.48 -1.39
C ALA A 200 -19.42 3.12 -2.26
N GLY A 201 -19.34 2.77 -3.55
CA GLY A 201 -18.35 3.34 -4.49
C GLY A 201 -16.89 3.10 -4.10
N LEU A 202 -16.62 2.14 -3.21
CA LEU A 202 -15.27 1.85 -2.71
C LEU A 202 -14.53 0.91 -3.68
N LEU A 203 -13.29 1.26 -4.00
CA LEU A 203 -12.38 0.38 -4.74
C LEU A 203 -11.69 -0.56 -3.76
N LEU A 204 -12.25 -1.76 -3.56
CA LEU A 204 -11.61 -2.79 -2.76
C LEU A 204 -10.60 -3.58 -3.59
N ALA A 205 -9.47 -3.92 -2.98
CA ALA A 205 -8.43 -4.73 -3.58
C ALA A 205 -7.90 -5.78 -2.61
N ALA A 206 -7.42 -6.90 -3.12
CA ALA A 206 -6.91 -8.00 -2.30
C ALA A 206 -5.50 -8.43 -2.74
N GLU A 207 -4.58 -8.51 -1.79
CA GLU A 207 -3.20 -8.97 -1.99
C GLU A 207 -3.00 -10.32 -1.30
N PHE A 208 -2.55 -11.32 -2.05
CA PHE A 208 -2.32 -12.68 -1.56
C PHE A 208 -0.85 -13.05 -1.57
N ARG A 209 -0.35 -13.56 -0.45
CA ARG A 209 1.04 -14.00 -0.29
C ARG A 209 1.23 -15.48 -0.64
N ASN A 210 0.19 -16.29 -0.54
CA ASN A 210 0.22 -17.71 -0.85
C ASN A 210 -0.13 -17.96 -2.33
N TYR A 211 0.78 -18.58 -3.07
CA TYR A 211 0.57 -18.92 -4.48
C TYR A 211 -0.55 -19.96 -4.67
N GLU A 212 -0.78 -20.82 -3.67
CA GLU A 212 -1.82 -21.85 -3.68
C GLU A 212 -3.24 -21.28 -3.74
N LEU A 213 -3.41 -20.04 -3.27
CA LEU A 213 -4.69 -19.35 -3.32
C LEU A 213 -4.99 -18.70 -4.68
N LEU A 214 -3.96 -18.42 -5.50
CA LEU A 214 -4.15 -17.81 -6.83
C LEU A 214 -4.72 -18.82 -7.83
N THR A 215 -5.99 -19.13 -7.66
CA THR A 215 -6.75 -20.11 -8.45
C THR A 215 -7.88 -19.44 -9.22
N PRO A 216 -8.41 -20.08 -10.29
CA PRO A 216 -9.62 -19.63 -10.97
C PRO A 216 -10.80 -19.39 -10.02
N ARG A 217 -10.95 -20.24 -9.00
CA ARG A 217 -12.00 -20.11 -7.98
C ARG A 217 -11.87 -18.79 -7.21
N LEU A 218 -10.67 -18.46 -6.72
CA LEU A 218 -10.46 -17.19 -6.03
C LEU A 218 -10.77 -16.01 -6.94
N MET A 219 -10.28 -16.03 -8.18
CA MET A 219 -10.51 -14.95 -9.14
C MET A 219 -12.00 -14.78 -9.43
N LYS A 220 -12.75 -15.86 -9.53
CA LYS A 220 -14.22 -15.82 -9.66
C LYS A 220 -14.86 -15.15 -8.45
N ARG A 221 -14.46 -15.50 -7.22
CA ARG A 221 -14.99 -14.89 -5.99
C ARG A 221 -14.65 -13.39 -5.89
N LEU A 222 -13.42 -13.01 -6.26
CA LEU A 222 -13.03 -11.58 -6.28
C LEU A 222 -13.86 -10.80 -7.31
N ARG A 223 -14.08 -11.36 -8.50
CA ARG A 223 -14.90 -10.74 -9.54
C ARG A 223 -16.34 -10.56 -9.09
N GLU A 224 -16.95 -11.59 -8.49
CA GLU A 224 -18.31 -11.55 -7.96
C GLU A 224 -18.46 -10.49 -6.86
N ALA A 225 -17.42 -10.32 -6.02
CA ALA A 225 -17.37 -9.30 -5.00
C ALA A 225 -16.95 -7.90 -5.51
N GLY A 226 -16.66 -7.72 -6.80
CA GLY A 226 -16.17 -6.45 -7.34
C GLY A 226 -14.80 -6.01 -6.79
N VAL A 227 -13.97 -6.97 -6.34
CA VAL A 227 -12.66 -6.72 -5.72
C VAL A 227 -11.54 -7.00 -6.71
N ARG A 228 -10.56 -6.09 -6.81
CA ARG A 228 -9.42 -6.25 -7.73
C ARG A 228 -8.26 -6.97 -7.04
N PRO A 229 -7.58 -7.92 -7.71
CA PRO A 229 -6.33 -8.45 -7.20
C PRO A 229 -5.21 -7.40 -7.31
N VAL A 230 -4.35 -7.33 -6.29
CA VAL A 230 -3.15 -6.51 -6.31
C VAL A 230 -2.01 -7.31 -6.93
N ILE A 231 -1.30 -6.70 -7.86
CA ILE A 231 -0.04 -7.25 -8.40
C ILE A 231 1.11 -6.73 -7.53
N GLY A 232 1.82 -7.65 -6.87
CA GLY A 232 2.88 -7.29 -5.94
C GLY A 232 4.25 -7.84 -6.35
N LEU A 233 5.30 -7.02 -6.22
CA LEU A 233 6.68 -7.45 -6.36
C LEU A 233 7.36 -7.39 -4.99
N HIS A 234 7.58 -8.57 -4.41
CA HIS A 234 8.21 -8.74 -3.10
C HIS A 234 8.73 -10.18 -2.99
N PRO A 235 9.85 -10.46 -2.28
CA PRO A 235 10.40 -11.82 -2.14
C PRO A 235 9.41 -12.88 -1.64
N ALA A 236 8.46 -12.48 -0.77
CA ALA A 236 7.43 -13.36 -0.24
C ALA A 236 6.12 -13.37 -1.06
N MET A 237 6.14 -12.85 -2.29
CA MET A 237 4.98 -12.85 -3.19
C MET A 237 5.08 -13.98 -4.22
N PRO A 238 3.95 -14.50 -4.71
CA PRO A 238 3.93 -15.31 -5.92
C PRO A 238 4.60 -14.58 -7.09
N GLY A 239 5.25 -15.33 -7.99
CA GLY A 239 5.88 -14.72 -9.17
C GLY A 239 4.90 -13.88 -10.00
N ILE A 240 5.39 -12.79 -10.61
CA ILE A 240 4.57 -11.84 -11.40
C ILE A 240 3.78 -12.55 -12.50
N ARG A 241 4.39 -13.51 -13.19
CA ARG A 241 3.70 -14.31 -14.22
C ARG A 241 2.43 -14.97 -13.67
N ARG A 242 2.52 -15.61 -12.50
CA ARG A 242 1.37 -16.26 -11.87
C ARG A 242 0.27 -15.26 -11.48
N GLN A 243 0.67 -14.09 -10.97
CA GLN A 243 -0.28 -13.04 -10.61
C GLN A 243 -0.98 -12.46 -11.84
N THR A 244 -0.25 -12.22 -12.94
CA THR A 244 -0.82 -11.71 -14.19
C THR A 244 -1.70 -12.74 -14.89
N GLU A 245 -1.36 -14.02 -14.87
CA GLU A 245 -2.22 -15.10 -15.35
C GLU A 245 -3.56 -15.13 -14.59
N ALA A 246 -3.52 -15.00 -13.26
CA ALA A 246 -4.72 -14.93 -12.43
C ALA A 246 -5.58 -13.70 -12.77
N LEU A 247 -4.97 -12.53 -12.95
CA LEU A 247 -5.68 -11.32 -13.37
C LEU A 247 -6.31 -11.47 -14.77
N ARG A 248 -5.57 -12.06 -15.71
CA ARG A 248 -6.08 -12.35 -17.07
C ARG A 248 -7.31 -13.26 -17.00
N PHE A 249 -7.26 -14.32 -16.20
CA PHE A 249 -8.40 -15.19 -15.98
C PHE A 249 -9.60 -14.43 -15.39
N MET A 250 -9.37 -13.55 -14.42
CA MET A 250 -10.43 -12.72 -13.84
C MET A 250 -11.12 -11.84 -14.87
N ASP A 251 -10.36 -11.23 -15.77
CA ASP A 251 -10.84 -10.27 -16.75
C ASP A 251 -11.25 -10.90 -18.11
N ALA A 252 -11.01 -12.21 -18.30
CA ALA A 252 -11.39 -12.91 -19.53
C ALA A 252 -12.92 -12.96 -19.71
N GLU A 253 -13.39 -12.74 -20.92
CA GLU A 253 -14.76 -12.97 -21.36
C GLU A 253 -14.80 -14.23 -22.21
N GLY A 254 -15.58 -15.23 -21.77
CA GLY A 254 -15.78 -16.45 -22.50
C GLY A 254 -14.61 -17.43 -22.43
N GLU A 255 -14.83 -18.64 -22.98
CA GLU A 255 -13.83 -19.72 -23.01
C GLU A 255 -12.83 -19.59 -24.16
N ASP A 256 -13.10 -18.72 -25.11
CA ASP A 256 -12.29 -18.56 -26.32
C ASP A 256 -11.32 -17.37 -26.16
N GLY A 257 -10.02 -17.68 -26.16
CA GLY A 257 -8.90 -16.81 -25.94
C GLY A 257 -8.76 -15.59 -26.89
N GLY A 258 -9.81 -14.77 -26.94
CA GLY A 258 -9.78 -13.46 -27.58
C GLY A 258 -8.78 -12.51 -26.94
N ASP A 259 -8.54 -11.37 -27.58
CA ASP A 259 -7.63 -10.34 -27.08
C ASP A 259 -8.01 -9.92 -25.66
N TRP A 260 -7.13 -10.22 -24.71
CA TRP A 260 -7.33 -9.86 -23.33
C TRP A 260 -7.33 -8.34 -23.14
N LYS A 261 -8.33 -7.83 -22.46
CA LYS A 261 -8.45 -6.42 -22.07
C LYS A 261 -8.59 -6.31 -20.57
N LEU A 262 -7.91 -5.34 -19.98
CA LEU A 262 -8.06 -5.01 -18.57
C LEU A 262 -9.47 -4.44 -18.31
N LYS A 263 -10.27 -5.11 -17.47
CA LYS A 263 -11.67 -4.72 -17.19
C LYS A 263 -11.86 -3.90 -15.92
N GLY A 264 -10.83 -3.30 -15.40
CA GLY A 264 -10.94 -2.46 -14.21
C GLY A 264 -9.60 -1.90 -13.79
N PRO A 265 -9.52 -1.22 -12.63
CA PRO A 265 -8.27 -0.67 -12.15
C PRO A 265 -7.19 -1.72 -11.97
N LEU A 266 -5.97 -1.40 -12.38
CA LEU A 266 -4.77 -2.16 -12.08
C LEU A 266 -4.09 -1.54 -10.86
N ILE A 267 -3.93 -2.32 -9.79
CA ILE A 267 -3.24 -1.91 -8.57
C ILE A 267 -1.93 -2.67 -8.50
N VAL A 268 -0.81 -1.93 -8.51
CA VAL A 268 0.54 -2.51 -8.45
C VAL A 268 1.25 -1.98 -7.21
N ARG A 269 1.87 -2.88 -6.46
CA ARG A 269 2.68 -2.55 -5.28
C ARG A 269 4.07 -3.14 -5.44
N TRP A 270 5.04 -2.29 -5.77
CA TRP A 270 6.45 -2.67 -5.81
C TRP A 270 7.11 -2.36 -4.48
N SER A 271 7.67 -3.39 -3.84
CA SER A 271 8.47 -3.22 -2.62
C SER A 271 9.94 -3.47 -2.93
N LEU A 272 10.30 -4.73 -3.19
CA LEU A 272 11.67 -5.15 -3.49
C LEU A 272 11.66 -6.17 -4.61
N ALA A 273 12.72 -6.22 -5.41
CA ALA A 273 12.91 -7.29 -6.38
C ALA A 273 12.92 -8.67 -5.69
N ALA A 274 12.45 -9.70 -6.39
CA ALA A 274 12.22 -11.04 -5.82
C ALA A 274 13.45 -11.69 -5.15
N HIS A 275 14.66 -11.28 -5.55
CA HIS A 275 15.94 -11.77 -5.03
C HIS A 275 16.58 -10.83 -3.99
N ARG A 276 15.90 -9.77 -3.56
CA ARG A 276 16.40 -8.78 -2.61
C ARG A 276 15.62 -8.83 -1.31
N PHE A 277 16.33 -8.82 -0.18
CA PHE A 277 15.75 -8.69 1.14
C PHE A 277 15.92 -7.27 1.66
N TYR A 278 15.04 -6.83 2.56
CA TYR A 278 15.05 -5.46 3.09
C TYR A 278 16.39 -5.09 3.71
N ASP A 279 16.98 -5.97 4.53
CA ASP A 279 18.24 -5.69 5.20
C ASP A 279 19.42 -5.56 4.23
N THR A 280 19.47 -6.38 3.18
CA THR A 280 20.49 -6.27 2.13
C THR A 280 20.31 -5.03 1.28
N ALA A 281 19.08 -4.65 0.97
CA ALA A 281 18.78 -3.42 0.25
C ALA A 281 19.12 -2.19 1.10
N LYS A 282 18.79 -2.22 2.41
CA LYS A 282 19.14 -1.16 3.35
C LYS A 282 20.65 -1.01 3.48
N ALA A 283 21.38 -2.10 3.62
CA ALA A 283 22.85 -2.06 3.71
C ALA A 283 23.50 -1.50 2.43
N ALA A 284 22.93 -1.81 1.26
CA ALA A 284 23.49 -1.40 -0.02
C ALA A 284 23.13 0.06 -0.42
N TRP A 285 21.96 0.56 0.00
CA TRP A 285 21.40 1.80 -0.54
C TRP A 285 21.02 2.85 0.50
N SER A 286 21.22 2.58 1.80
CA SER A 286 21.02 3.63 2.81
C SER A 286 22.03 4.77 2.57
N PRO A 287 21.61 6.04 2.69
CA PRO A 287 20.34 6.54 3.23
C PRO A 287 19.18 6.68 2.22
N PHE A 288 19.26 6.09 1.02
CA PHE A 288 18.25 6.14 -0.05
C PHE A 288 18.01 7.57 -0.59
N ASP A 289 19.08 8.34 -0.68
CA ASP A 289 19.09 9.73 -1.16
C ASP A 289 19.45 9.85 -2.65
N ALA A 290 19.59 8.73 -3.33
CA ALA A 290 19.87 8.65 -4.75
C ALA A 290 18.99 7.61 -5.46
N ILE A 291 18.82 7.77 -6.78
CA ILE A 291 18.19 6.78 -7.65
C ILE A 291 19.26 5.80 -8.11
N HIS A 292 19.08 4.53 -7.78
CA HIS A 292 19.96 3.45 -8.22
C HIS A 292 19.30 2.68 -9.37
N ALA A 293 20.02 2.52 -10.49
CA ALA A 293 19.60 1.76 -11.67
C ALA A 293 19.84 0.25 -11.51
#